data_0a4d548913579d4936b6206bb6481a22
#
_entry.id   0a4d548913579d4936b6206bb6481a22
#
_cell.length_a   1.000
_cell.length_b   1.000
_cell.length_c   1.000
_cell.angle_alpha   90.00
_cell.angle_beta   90.00
_cell.angle_gamma   90.00
#
_symmetry.space_group_name_H-M   'P 1'
#
loop_
_entity.id
_entity.type
_entity.pdbx_description
1 polymer ?
#
loop_
_entity_poly.entity_id
_entity_poly.type
_entity_poly.pdbx_seq_one_letter_code
_entity_poly.pdbx_strand_id
1 'polypeptide(L)'
;MSEAQVAAQRAKVASAAMAKASTELKNKALFAMAAALRKEAALICAENAVDCAEARKAGTKDSLIDRLFLDEGRIEGMASALESLASLDDPAGKILEQRTLENGLLIRKVSVPLGVVAMVYEARPNV
;
A
#
# COMPACT_ATOMS: atom_id res chain seq x y z
N MET A 1 15.53 -3.18 20.29
CA MET A 1 14.50 -2.52 19.43
C MET A 1 13.48 -3.57 19.04
N SER A 2 12.19 -3.24 19.08
CA SER A 2 11.15 -4.15 18.57
C SER A 2 11.21 -4.25 17.04
N GLU A 3 10.65 -5.31 16.46
CA GLU A 3 10.56 -5.47 14.99
C GLU A 3 9.87 -4.28 14.34
N ALA A 4 8.80 -3.77 14.96
CA ALA A 4 8.10 -2.58 14.48
C ALA A 4 8.99 -1.33 14.43
N GLN A 5 9.87 -1.14 15.43
CA GLN A 5 10.83 -0.03 15.41
C GLN A 5 11.84 -0.16 14.28
N VAL A 6 12.34 -1.38 14.03
CA VAL A 6 13.27 -1.65 12.92
C VAL A 6 12.58 -1.40 11.58
N ALA A 7 11.35 -1.87 11.40
CA ALA A 7 10.56 -1.64 10.19
C ALA A 7 10.31 -0.15 9.95
N ALA A 8 9.92 0.60 10.99
CA ALA A 8 9.68 2.04 10.90
C ALA A 8 10.96 2.82 10.52
N GLN A 9 12.13 2.44 11.07
CA GLN A 9 13.41 3.06 10.70
C GLN A 9 13.77 2.78 9.24
N ARG A 10 13.62 1.54 8.76
CA ARG A 10 13.85 1.18 7.36
C ARG A 10 12.91 1.94 6.42
N ALA A 11 11.62 2.03 6.77
CA ALA A 11 10.65 2.81 6.02
C ALA A 11 11.02 4.30 5.98
N LYS A 12 11.50 4.87 7.10
CA LYS A 12 11.97 6.26 7.15
C LYS A 12 13.15 6.52 6.21
N VAL A 13 14.12 5.63 6.15
CA VAL A 13 15.24 5.73 5.19
C VAL A 13 14.73 5.65 3.75
N ALA A 14 13.87 4.66 3.45
CA ALA A 14 13.31 4.47 2.10
C ALA A 14 12.43 5.65 1.66
N SER A 15 11.76 6.34 2.58
CA SER A 15 10.86 7.46 2.25
C SER A 15 11.56 8.61 1.52
N ALA A 16 12.85 8.81 1.74
CA ALA A 16 13.63 9.84 1.06
C ALA A 16 13.81 9.56 -0.45
N ALA A 17 13.99 8.29 -0.82
CA ALA A 17 14.04 7.87 -2.22
C ALA A 17 12.63 7.89 -2.84
N MET A 18 11.61 7.42 -2.11
CA MET A 18 10.22 7.43 -2.56
C MET A 18 9.71 8.84 -2.84
N ALA A 19 10.10 9.83 -2.03
CA ALA A 19 9.71 11.23 -2.23
C ALA A 19 10.20 11.84 -3.56
N LYS A 20 11.24 11.25 -4.15
CA LYS A 20 11.85 11.67 -5.42
C LYS A 20 11.47 10.78 -6.61
N ALA A 21 10.71 9.71 -6.35
CA ALA A 21 10.31 8.77 -7.40
C ALA A 21 9.35 9.45 -8.39
N SER A 22 9.57 9.22 -9.69
CA SER A 22 8.65 9.70 -10.72
C SER A 22 7.33 8.91 -10.70
N THR A 23 6.28 9.48 -11.27
CA THR A 23 4.99 8.81 -11.42
C THR A 23 5.13 7.49 -12.19
N GLU A 24 5.94 7.47 -13.26
CA GLU A 24 6.19 6.25 -14.05
C GLU A 24 6.83 5.15 -13.20
N LEU A 25 7.79 5.50 -12.33
CA LEU A 25 8.44 4.53 -11.45
C LEU A 25 7.47 3.98 -10.40
N LYS A 26 6.62 4.84 -9.82
CA LYS A 26 5.56 4.43 -8.88
C LYS A 26 4.57 3.50 -9.56
N ASN A 27 4.08 3.85 -10.75
CA ASN A 27 3.13 3.05 -11.51
C ASN A 27 3.74 1.71 -11.93
N LYS A 28 4.99 1.69 -12.40
CA LYS A 28 5.73 0.45 -12.70
C LYS A 28 5.82 -0.46 -11.48
N ALA A 29 6.05 0.07 -10.30
CA ALA A 29 6.06 -0.71 -9.06
C ALA A 29 4.68 -1.30 -8.74
N LEU A 30 3.59 -0.52 -8.87
CA LEU A 30 2.23 -1.00 -8.66
C LEU A 30 1.86 -2.13 -9.63
N PHE A 31 2.16 -2.00 -10.92
CA PHE A 31 1.94 -3.08 -11.89
C PHE A 31 2.78 -4.32 -11.60
N ALA A 32 4.04 -4.15 -11.18
CA ALA A 32 4.89 -5.27 -10.80
C ALA A 32 4.34 -6.00 -9.55
N MET A 33 3.79 -5.27 -8.58
CA MET A 33 3.14 -5.85 -7.40
C MET A 33 1.87 -6.62 -7.80
N ALA A 34 1.01 -6.07 -8.67
CA ALA A 34 -0.18 -6.75 -9.18
C ALA A 34 0.18 -8.05 -9.90
N ALA A 35 1.20 -8.02 -10.77
CA ALA A 35 1.68 -9.20 -11.48
C ALA A 35 2.25 -10.26 -10.52
N ALA A 36 2.96 -9.85 -9.46
CA ALA A 36 3.50 -10.76 -8.46
C ALA A 36 2.37 -11.44 -7.65
N LEU A 37 1.32 -10.71 -7.26
CA LEU A 37 0.15 -11.29 -6.58
C LEU A 37 -0.51 -12.38 -7.43
N ARG A 38 -0.73 -12.12 -8.73
CA ARG A 38 -1.31 -13.12 -9.65
C ARG A 38 -0.40 -14.33 -9.81
N LYS A 39 0.91 -14.12 -9.96
CA LYS A 39 1.88 -15.20 -10.13
C LYS A 39 1.94 -16.12 -8.92
N GLU A 40 1.89 -15.57 -7.73
CA GLU A 40 2.03 -16.31 -6.48
C GLU A 40 0.66 -16.67 -5.84
N ALA A 41 -0.46 -16.48 -6.55
CA ALA A 41 -1.81 -16.67 -6.02
C ALA A 41 -2.02 -18.07 -5.42
N ALA A 42 -1.56 -19.12 -6.09
CA ALA A 42 -1.69 -20.48 -5.60
C ALA A 42 -0.95 -20.72 -4.27
N LEU A 43 0.27 -20.16 -4.14
CA LEU A 43 1.05 -20.24 -2.90
C LEU A 43 0.35 -19.45 -1.78
N ILE A 44 -0.10 -18.24 -2.06
CA ILE A 44 -0.80 -17.39 -1.10
C ILE A 44 -2.07 -18.06 -0.59
N CYS A 45 -2.88 -18.66 -1.47
CA CYS A 45 -4.08 -19.41 -1.10
C CYS A 45 -3.76 -20.64 -0.23
N ALA A 46 -2.68 -21.37 -0.55
CA ALA A 46 -2.28 -22.54 0.22
C ALA A 46 -1.87 -22.16 1.66
N GLU A 47 -1.02 -21.15 1.83
CA GLU A 47 -0.63 -20.66 3.15
C GLU A 47 -1.82 -20.07 3.92
N ASN A 48 -2.68 -19.31 3.25
CA ASN A 48 -3.89 -18.76 3.87
C ASN A 48 -4.86 -19.85 4.35
N ALA A 49 -4.95 -20.98 3.66
CA ALA A 49 -5.76 -22.11 4.12
C ALA A 49 -5.25 -22.68 5.45
N VAL A 50 -3.93 -22.70 5.67
CA VAL A 50 -3.32 -23.11 6.95
C VAL A 50 -3.69 -22.11 8.04
N ASP A 51 -3.53 -20.80 7.79
CA ASP A 51 -3.90 -19.73 8.72
C ASP A 51 -5.37 -19.81 9.15
N CYS A 52 -6.26 -20.02 8.18
CA CYS A 52 -7.70 -20.19 8.43
C CYS A 52 -8.00 -21.45 9.28
N ALA A 53 -7.27 -22.54 9.03
CA ALA A 53 -7.43 -23.78 9.81
C ALA A 53 -6.96 -23.58 11.26
N GLU A 54 -5.85 -22.90 11.47
CA GLU A 54 -5.34 -22.58 12.80
C GLU A 54 -6.28 -21.62 13.55
N ALA A 55 -6.79 -20.59 12.87
CA ALA A 55 -7.76 -19.68 13.44
C ALA A 55 -9.05 -20.39 13.90
N ARG A 56 -9.54 -21.38 13.13
CA ARG A 56 -10.69 -22.21 13.54
C ARG A 56 -10.38 -23.03 14.78
N LYS A 57 -9.20 -23.66 14.84
CA LYS A 57 -8.75 -24.44 16.01
C LYS A 57 -8.65 -23.56 17.26
N ALA A 58 -8.25 -22.29 17.10
CA ALA A 58 -8.18 -21.32 18.18
C ALA A 58 -9.55 -20.77 18.61
N GLY A 59 -10.66 -21.17 17.99
CA GLY A 59 -12.00 -20.71 18.33
C GLY A 59 -12.34 -19.33 17.80
N THR A 60 -11.65 -18.86 16.76
CA THR A 60 -11.93 -17.57 16.12
C THR A 60 -13.33 -17.60 15.49
N LYS A 61 -14.08 -16.50 15.64
CA LYS A 61 -15.44 -16.35 15.08
C LYS A 61 -15.43 -16.45 13.56
N ASP A 62 -16.45 -17.07 12.97
CA ASP A 62 -16.57 -17.25 11.52
C ASP A 62 -16.49 -15.93 10.73
N SER A 63 -17.04 -14.85 11.26
CA SER A 63 -16.97 -13.53 10.64
C SER A 63 -15.54 -12.96 10.54
N LEU A 64 -14.64 -13.35 11.45
CA LEU A 64 -13.22 -12.99 11.39
C LEU A 64 -12.46 -13.93 10.46
N ILE A 65 -12.86 -15.20 10.41
CA ILE A 65 -12.29 -16.18 9.48
C ILE A 65 -12.64 -15.79 8.04
N ASP A 66 -13.86 -15.34 7.75
CA ASP A 66 -14.21 -14.82 6.42
C ASP A 66 -13.36 -13.59 6.01
N ARG A 67 -13.03 -12.73 6.96
CA ARG A 67 -12.11 -11.61 6.71
C ARG A 67 -10.67 -12.02 6.48
N LEU A 68 -10.24 -13.13 7.10
CA LEU A 68 -8.90 -13.69 6.93
C LEU A 68 -8.77 -14.47 5.62
N PHE A 69 -9.84 -15.08 5.16
CA PHE A 69 -9.85 -15.98 4.00
C PHE A 69 -9.47 -15.27 2.70
N LEU A 70 -8.59 -15.90 1.93
CA LEU A 70 -8.22 -15.51 0.56
C LEU A 70 -8.50 -16.67 -0.40
N ASP A 71 -9.06 -16.32 -1.55
CA ASP A 71 -9.16 -17.15 -2.74
C ASP A 71 -8.56 -16.41 -3.95
N GLU A 72 -8.50 -17.05 -5.08
CA GLU A 72 -7.99 -16.44 -6.33
C GLU A 72 -8.77 -15.18 -6.73
N GLY A 73 -10.09 -15.15 -6.48
CA GLY A 73 -10.93 -13.99 -6.78
C GLY A 73 -10.59 -12.78 -5.91
N ARG A 74 -10.35 -13.00 -4.61
CA ARG A 74 -9.93 -11.94 -3.67
C ARG A 74 -8.53 -11.44 -4.00
N ILE A 75 -7.60 -12.33 -4.40
CA ILE A 75 -6.25 -11.95 -4.84
C ILE A 75 -6.31 -11.16 -6.14
N GLU A 76 -7.14 -11.56 -7.11
CA GLU A 76 -7.36 -10.78 -8.33
C GLU A 76 -7.94 -9.41 -8.03
N GLY A 77 -8.85 -9.30 -7.06
CA GLY A 77 -9.37 -8.02 -6.57
C GLY A 77 -8.27 -7.12 -6.01
N MET A 78 -7.32 -7.67 -5.26
CA MET A 78 -6.15 -6.93 -4.75
C MET A 78 -5.24 -6.45 -5.90
N ALA A 79 -4.96 -7.31 -6.88
CA ALA A 79 -4.14 -6.96 -8.05
C ALA A 79 -4.82 -5.85 -8.88
N SER A 80 -6.11 -5.97 -9.15
CA SER A 80 -6.89 -4.96 -9.88
C SER A 80 -6.97 -3.63 -9.13
N ALA A 81 -7.01 -3.64 -7.78
CA ALA A 81 -6.97 -2.42 -6.98
C ALA A 81 -5.63 -1.68 -7.14
N LEU A 82 -4.50 -2.39 -7.20
CA LEU A 82 -3.18 -1.80 -7.46
C LEU A 82 -3.10 -1.18 -8.86
N GLU A 83 -3.65 -1.84 -9.88
CA GLU A 83 -3.72 -1.31 -11.25
C GLU A 83 -4.63 -0.08 -11.33
N SER A 84 -5.76 -0.11 -10.63
CA SER A 84 -6.66 1.05 -10.53
C SER A 84 -5.96 2.23 -9.83
N LEU A 85 -5.19 1.97 -8.78
CA LEU A 85 -4.40 3.01 -8.12
C LEU A 85 -3.36 3.63 -9.07
N ALA A 86 -2.70 2.82 -9.93
CA ALA A 86 -1.75 3.30 -10.92
C ALA A 86 -2.39 4.19 -12.00
N SER A 87 -3.72 4.10 -12.21
CA SER A 87 -4.45 4.95 -13.15
C SER A 87 -4.83 6.32 -12.59
N LEU A 88 -4.70 6.51 -11.28
CA LEU A 88 -5.00 7.80 -10.65
C LEU A 88 -3.88 8.80 -10.91
N ASP A 89 -4.24 10.07 -10.92
CA ASP A 89 -3.28 11.16 -10.95
C ASP A 89 -2.37 11.12 -9.73
N ASP A 90 -1.05 11.22 -9.93
CA ASP A 90 -0.10 11.36 -8.83
C ASP A 90 -0.37 12.70 -8.09
N PRO A 91 -0.70 12.67 -6.80
CA PRO A 91 -1.00 13.89 -6.06
C PRO A 91 0.27 14.66 -5.64
N ALA A 92 1.45 14.04 -5.68
CA ALA A 92 2.69 14.67 -5.23
C ALA A 92 3.21 15.70 -6.25
N GLY A 93 3.64 16.85 -5.75
CA GLY A 93 4.22 17.91 -6.58
C GLY A 93 3.20 18.80 -7.30
N LYS A 94 1.89 18.62 -7.11
CA LYS A 94 0.86 19.47 -7.71
C LYS A 94 0.86 20.85 -7.08
N ILE A 95 0.81 21.89 -7.92
CA ILE A 95 0.62 23.28 -7.46
C ILE A 95 -0.87 23.46 -7.15
N LEU A 96 -1.19 23.59 -5.87
CA LEU A 96 -2.56 23.76 -5.39
C LEU A 96 -3.01 25.23 -5.44
N GLU A 97 -2.07 26.15 -5.24
CA GLU A 97 -2.31 27.59 -5.26
C GLU A 97 -1.02 28.30 -5.67
N GLN A 98 -1.15 29.40 -6.41
CA GLN A 98 -0.03 30.24 -6.78
C GLN A 98 -0.47 31.72 -6.74
N ARG A 99 0.36 32.57 -6.16
CA ARG A 99 0.14 34.02 -6.15
C ARG A 99 1.47 34.78 -6.21
N THR A 100 1.44 35.93 -6.84
CA THR A 100 2.57 36.88 -6.84
C THR A 100 2.23 38.02 -5.89
N LEU A 101 3.14 38.36 -5.00
CA LEU A 101 3.01 39.49 -4.09
C LEU A 101 3.38 40.78 -4.83
N GLU A 102 3.01 41.94 -4.27
CA GLU A 102 3.32 43.29 -4.83
C GLU A 102 4.83 43.52 -5.02
N ASN A 103 5.66 42.91 -4.17
CA ASN A 103 7.12 42.95 -4.28
C ASN A 103 7.70 41.98 -5.33
N GLY A 104 6.88 41.31 -6.13
CA GLY A 104 7.29 40.37 -7.17
C GLY A 104 7.60 38.93 -6.67
N LEU A 105 7.47 38.64 -5.37
CA LEU A 105 7.71 37.31 -4.82
C LEU A 105 6.62 36.35 -5.24
N LEU A 106 6.99 35.22 -5.88
CA LEU A 106 6.09 34.14 -6.28
C LEU A 106 5.95 33.12 -5.15
N ILE A 107 4.74 33.01 -4.60
CA ILE A 107 4.39 32.02 -3.58
C ILE A 107 3.61 30.88 -4.23
N ARG A 108 4.00 29.62 -3.95
CA ARG A 108 3.31 28.41 -4.40
C ARG A 108 2.99 27.49 -3.22
N LYS A 109 1.76 27.02 -3.16
CA LYS A 109 1.35 25.92 -2.29
C LYS A 109 1.43 24.63 -3.09
N VAL A 110 2.34 23.73 -2.70
CA VAL A 110 2.63 22.50 -3.43
C VAL A 110 2.32 21.30 -2.53
N SER A 111 1.65 20.28 -3.08
CA SER A 111 1.44 19.03 -2.38
C SER A 111 2.74 18.24 -2.26
N VAL A 112 2.96 17.60 -1.12
CA VAL A 112 4.16 16.80 -0.83
C VAL A 112 3.77 15.40 -0.37
N PRO A 113 4.64 14.38 -0.54
CA PRO A 113 4.40 13.05 -0.01
C PRO A 113 4.20 13.06 1.51
N LEU A 114 3.29 12.21 2.02
CA LEU A 114 3.03 12.06 3.47
C LEU A 114 4.27 11.54 4.24
N GLY A 115 5.16 10.84 3.56
CA GLY A 115 6.30 10.15 4.17
C GLY A 115 5.94 8.74 4.60
N VAL A 116 6.24 8.38 5.85
CA VAL A 116 5.95 7.05 6.38
C VAL A 116 4.58 7.04 7.05
N VAL A 117 3.74 6.10 6.64
CA VAL A 117 2.43 5.84 7.23
C VAL A 117 2.48 4.51 7.96
N ALA A 118 2.00 4.47 9.20
CA ALA A 118 1.78 3.24 9.94
C ALA A 118 0.30 2.87 9.91
N MET A 119 0.03 1.61 9.58
CA MET A 119 -1.32 1.07 9.59
C MET A 119 -1.39 -0.08 10.59
N VAL A 120 -2.38 -0.05 11.47
CA VAL A 120 -2.65 -1.11 12.45
C VAL A 120 -3.96 -1.78 12.06
N TYR A 121 -3.92 -3.08 11.83
CA TYR A 121 -5.07 -3.87 11.40
C TYR A 121 -5.03 -5.28 11.98
N GLU A 122 -6.17 -5.97 11.96
CA GLU A 122 -6.34 -7.34 12.44
C GLU A 122 -7.13 -8.16 11.43
N ALA A 123 -6.69 -9.40 11.17
CA ALA A 123 -7.36 -10.39 10.32
C ALA A 123 -7.81 -9.84 8.95
N ARG A 124 -6.94 -9.09 8.28
CA ARG A 124 -7.21 -8.47 6.97
C ARG A 124 -6.02 -8.63 6.04
N PRO A 125 -5.83 -9.78 5.39
CA PRO A 125 -4.68 -10.03 4.53
C PRO A 125 -4.65 -9.15 3.26
N ASN A 126 -5.76 -8.51 2.91
CA ASN A 126 -5.86 -7.56 1.80
C ASN A 126 -5.42 -6.13 2.15
N VAL A 127 -5.01 -5.86 3.38
CA VAL A 127 -4.45 -4.58 3.83
C VAL A 127 -2.95 -4.62 3.84
#